data_ec52318f3c806af4212bf444daf6fd85
#
_entry.id   ec52318f3c806af4212bf444daf6fd85
#
_cell.length_a   1.000
_cell.length_b   1.000
_cell.length_c   1.000
_cell.angle_alpha   90.00
_cell.angle_beta   90.00
_cell.angle_gamma   90.00
#
_symmetry.space_group_name_H-M   'P 1'
#
loop_
_entity.id
_entity.type
_entity.pdbx_description
1 polymer ?
#
loop_
_entity_poly.entity_id
_entity_poly.type
_entity_poly.pdbx_seq_one_letter_code
_entity_poly.pdbx_strand_id
1 'polypeptide(L)'
;MLTQNQLKSEIRAWSSEILETKQDNGHATCPYAKNTWNKDQVQVCLSKQEDWSDLILKTKNFSQDKKVLIYCDFNVELSEEEFNSRLNMLNTFFNEQDYWFMGFHQDHDAKSVVEDVSFEPIYEEVYNMVFMQRLEELNKASQNLADIGYYSNWTKEEYDNILN
;
A
#
# COMPACT_ATOMS: atom_id res chain seq x y z
N MET A 1 7.21 -21.91 -0.08
CA MET A 1 6.07 -20.99 -0.37
C MET A 1 5.38 -20.62 0.94
N LEU A 2 5.23 -19.32 1.20
CA LEU A 2 4.57 -18.81 2.40
C LEU A 2 3.08 -19.17 2.41
N THR A 3 2.58 -19.55 3.56
CA THR A 3 1.12 -19.63 3.77
C THR A 3 0.55 -18.21 3.94
N GLN A 4 -0.75 -18.06 3.75
CA GLN A 4 -1.41 -16.75 3.94
C GLN A 4 -1.21 -16.18 5.36
N ASN A 5 -1.21 -17.02 6.38
CA ASN A 5 -0.98 -16.58 7.76
C ASN A 5 0.47 -16.14 7.99
N GLN A 6 1.43 -16.84 7.44
CA GLN A 6 2.84 -16.44 7.48
C GLN A 6 3.03 -15.10 6.78
N LEU A 7 2.48 -14.95 5.58
CA LEU A 7 2.52 -13.70 4.82
C LEU A 7 1.87 -12.54 5.58
N LYS A 8 0.69 -12.76 6.17
CA LYS A 8 0.03 -11.73 7.00
C LYS A 8 0.89 -11.31 8.20
N SER A 9 1.55 -12.26 8.85
CA SER A 9 2.45 -12.00 9.98
C SER A 9 3.68 -11.21 9.55
N GLU A 10 4.25 -11.55 8.41
CA GLU A 10 5.40 -10.87 7.82
C GLU A 10 5.10 -9.41 7.49
N ILE A 11 4.01 -9.17 6.77
CA ILE A 11 3.59 -7.82 6.41
C ILE A 11 3.22 -7.01 7.66
N ARG A 12 2.63 -7.65 8.67
CA ARG A 12 2.36 -6.99 9.95
C ARG A 12 3.63 -6.56 10.64
N ALA A 13 4.67 -7.40 10.66
CA ALA A 13 5.97 -7.06 11.23
C ALA A 13 6.63 -5.91 10.47
N TRP A 14 6.65 -5.97 9.15
CA TRP A 14 7.15 -4.89 8.29
C TRP A 14 6.40 -3.57 8.56
N SER A 15 5.07 -3.62 8.61
CA SER A 15 4.25 -2.44 8.92
C SER A 15 4.62 -1.83 10.27
N SER A 16 4.85 -2.66 11.29
CA SER A 16 5.23 -2.20 12.62
C SER A 16 6.61 -1.53 12.63
N GLU A 17 7.56 -2.07 11.91
CA GLU A 17 8.94 -1.55 11.88
C GLU A 17 9.08 -0.30 11.00
N ILE A 18 8.39 -0.26 9.88
CA ILE A 18 8.57 0.77 8.85
C ILE A 18 7.46 1.83 8.91
N LEU A 19 6.20 1.41 8.84
CA LEU A 19 5.08 2.35 8.72
C LEU A 19 4.68 3.00 10.05
N GLU A 20 4.87 2.31 11.16
CA GLU A 20 4.43 2.76 12.49
C GLU A 20 5.55 3.44 13.28
N THR A 21 6.79 3.39 12.80
CA THR A 21 7.94 4.03 13.45
C THR A 21 7.90 5.53 13.25
N LYS A 22 8.14 6.29 14.33
CA LYS A 22 8.19 7.75 14.28
C LYS A 22 9.44 8.23 13.55
N GLN A 23 9.25 9.18 12.67
CA GLN A 23 10.30 9.89 11.96
C GLN A 23 10.74 11.16 12.72
N ASP A 24 11.72 11.88 12.18
CA ASP A 24 12.26 13.11 12.78
C ASP A 24 11.20 14.21 12.96
N ASN A 25 10.15 14.23 12.11
CA ASN A 25 9.03 15.15 12.25
C ASN A 25 8.05 14.80 13.39
N GLY A 26 8.30 13.72 14.15
CA GLY A 26 7.46 13.24 15.23
C GLY A 26 6.24 12.43 14.83
N HIS A 27 6.00 12.24 13.52
CA HIS A 27 4.91 11.44 12.98
C HIS A 27 5.40 10.09 12.47
N ALA A 28 4.57 9.06 12.56
CA ALA A 28 4.85 7.78 11.91
C ALA A 28 4.81 7.92 10.38
N THR A 29 5.52 7.06 9.66
CA THR A 29 5.50 7.03 8.19
C THR A 29 4.06 6.88 7.66
N CYS A 30 3.27 6.02 8.31
CA CYS A 30 1.83 5.93 8.07
C CYS A 30 1.08 5.98 9.41
N PRO A 31 0.58 7.15 9.86
CA PRO A 31 -0.08 7.29 11.16
C PRO A 31 -1.32 6.44 11.36
N TYR A 32 -1.95 5.98 10.29
CA TYR A 32 -3.15 5.15 10.34
C TYR A 32 -2.89 3.65 10.41
N ALA A 33 -1.68 3.19 10.07
CA ALA A 33 -1.35 1.77 9.93
C ALA A 33 -1.63 0.98 11.21
N LYS A 34 -1.11 1.43 12.34
CA LYS A 34 -1.28 0.76 13.64
C LYS A 34 -2.75 0.54 14.01
N ASN A 35 -3.56 1.58 13.88
CA ASN A 35 -4.98 1.51 14.24
C ASN A 35 -5.76 0.58 13.30
N THR A 36 -5.44 0.63 12.01
CA THR A 36 -6.07 -0.22 10.99
C THR A 36 -5.74 -1.70 11.22
N TRP A 37 -4.50 -2.02 11.56
CA TRP A 37 -4.12 -3.38 11.95
C TRP A 37 -4.78 -3.84 13.24
N ASN A 38 -4.78 -3.00 14.27
CA ASN A 38 -5.35 -3.34 15.58
C ASN A 38 -6.86 -3.59 15.52
N LYS A 39 -7.56 -2.97 14.57
CA LYS A 39 -8.99 -3.17 14.33
C LYS A 39 -9.30 -4.30 13.35
N ASP A 40 -8.29 -5.09 12.94
CA ASP A 40 -8.42 -6.14 11.92
C ASP A 40 -9.06 -5.64 10.61
N GLN A 41 -8.69 -4.44 10.18
CA GLN A 41 -9.21 -3.81 8.97
C GLN A 41 -8.30 -3.99 7.75
N VAL A 42 -7.24 -4.79 7.88
CA VAL A 42 -6.32 -5.15 6.79
C VAL A 42 -6.61 -6.56 6.31
N GLN A 43 -6.85 -6.71 5.03
CA GLN A 43 -6.97 -7.99 4.35
C GLN A 43 -5.70 -8.25 3.55
N VAL A 44 -5.01 -9.35 3.81
CA VAL A 44 -3.82 -9.78 3.06
C VAL A 44 -4.20 -10.95 2.16
N CYS A 45 -3.78 -10.90 0.91
CA CYS A 45 -4.08 -11.92 -0.09
C CYS A 45 -2.83 -12.34 -0.85
N LEU A 46 -2.71 -13.65 -1.08
CA LEU A 46 -1.75 -14.21 -2.04
C LEU A 46 -2.33 -14.16 -3.44
N SER A 47 -1.50 -13.80 -4.41
CA SER A 47 -1.83 -13.94 -5.83
C SER A 47 -2.02 -15.42 -6.19
N LYS A 48 -3.06 -15.68 -6.98
CA LYS A 48 -3.35 -17.00 -7.55
C LYS A 48 -3.28 -17.02 -9.07
N GLN A 49 -3.24 -15.83 -9.68
CA GLN A 49 -3.27 -15.64 -11.12
C GLN A 49 -2.16 -14.66 -11.54
N GLU A 50 -1.47 -14.98 -12.60
CA GLU A 50 -0.37 -14.15 -13.12
C GLU A 50 -0.85 -12.80 -13.69
N ASP A 51 -2.12 -12.70 -14.08
CA ASP A 51 -2.73 -11.52 -14.71
C ASP A 51 -3.48 -10.60 -13.76
N TRP A 52 -3.44 -10.86 -12.46
CA TRP A 52 -4.16 -10.12 -11.42
C TRP A 52 -5.71 -10.20 -11.50
N SER A 53 -6.27 -11.14 -12.23
CA SER A 53 -7.73 -11.30 -12.32
C SER A 53 -8.39 -11.57 -10.97
N ASP A 54 -7.70 -12.26 -10.07
CA ASP A 54 -8.17 -12.50 -8.70
C ASP A 54 -8.11 -11.22 -7.84
N LEU A 55 -7.20 -10.29 -8.09
CA LEU A 55 -7.20 -8.96 -7.46
C LEU A 55 -8.45 -8.18 -7.85
N ILE A 56 -8.80 -8.18 -9.13
CA ILE A 56 -10.02 -7.53 -9.64
C ILE A 56 -11.26 -8.09 -8.94
N LEU A 57 -11.35 -9.40 -8.84
CA LEU A 57 -12.47 -10.08 -8.17
C LEU A 57 -12.54 -9.74 -6.67
N LYS A 58 -11.40 -9.71 -6.00
CA LYS A 58 -11.30 -9.33 -4.58
C LYS A 58 -11.68 -7.88 -4.34
N THR A 59 -11.32 -6.98 -5.26
CA THR A 59 -11.72 -5.57 -5.19
C THR A 59 -13.23 -5.41 -5.30
N LYS A 60 -13.86 -6.10 -6.25
CA LYS A 60 -15.33 -6.08 -6.43
C LYS A 60 -16.09 -6.63 -5.22
N ASN A 61 -15.49 -7.58 -4.50
CA ASN A 61 -16.09 -8.21 -3.32
C ASN A 61 -15.46 -7.70 -2.01
N PHE A 62 -14.82 -6.55 -2.04
CA PHE A 62 -14.14 -5.99 -0.86
C PHE A 62 -15.14 -5.64 0.24
N SER A 63 -14.89 -6.18 1.44
CA SER A 63 -15.79 -6.04 2.59
C SER A 63 -15.81 -4.61 3.14
N GLN A 64 -16.97 -4.16 3.61
CA GLN A 64 -17.14 -2.82 4.19
C GLN A 64 -16.44 -2.64 5.54
N ASP A 65 -16.18 -3.72 6.26
CA ASP A 65 -15.45 -3.71 7.53
C ASP A 65 -13.92 -3.65 7.35
N LYS A 66 -13.41 -3.88 6.14
CA LYS A 66 -11.99 -3.75 5.79
C LYS A 66 -11.70 -2.39 5.16
N LYS A 67 -10.52 -1.86 5.42
CA LYS A 67 -10.05 -0.57 4.89
C LYS A 67 -8.93 -0.70 3.87
N VAL A 68 -8.10 -1.72 4.02
CA VAL A 68 -6.94 -1.96 3.16
C VAL A 68 -6.94 -3.41 2.70
N LEU A 69 -6.74 -3.61 1.41
CA LEU A 69 -6.39 -4.92 0.84
C LEU A 69 -4.93 -4.85 0.39
N ILE A 70 -4.13 -5.78 0.88
CA ILE A 70 -2.74 -5.98 0.46
C ILE A 70 -2.67 -7.26 -0.34
N TYR A 71 -2.37 -7.12 -1.62
CA TYR A 71 -2.24 -8.21 -2.56
C TYR A 71 -0.77 -8.47 -2.86
N CYS A 72 -0.30 -9.67 -2.59
CA CYS A 72 1.08 -10.06 -2.75
C CYS A 72 1.23 -10.95 -3.99
N ASP A 73 2.03 -10.48 -4.94
CA ASP A 73 2.31 -11.15 -6.19
C ASP A 73 3.76 -11.68 -6.18
N PHE A 74 3.89 -13.00 -6.25
CA PHE A 74 5.17 -13.70 -6.27
C PHE A 74 5.73 -13.90 -7.68
N ASN A 75 5.14 -13.26 -8.69
CA ASN A 75 5.69 -13.25 -10.04
C ASN A 75 6.93 -12.36 -10.13
N VAL A 76 8.09 -12.94 -9.87
CA VAL A 76 9.38 -12.24 -9.89
C VAL A 76 9.85 -11.83 -11.30
N GLU A 77 9.24 -12.40 -12.34
CA GLU A 77 9.54 -12.07 -13.74
C GLU A 77 8.80 -10.79 -14.22
N LEU A 78 7.84 -10.32 -13.44
CA LEU A 78 7.10 -9.10 -13.76
C LEU A 78 8.02 -7.88 -13.67
N SER A 79 8.25 -7.21 -14.78
CA SER A 79 9.07 -5.99 -14.81
C SER A 79 8.37 -4.82 -14.09
N GLU A 80 9.15 -3.87 -13.60
CA GLU A 80 8.62 -2.65 -12.97
C GLU A 80 7.71 -1.87 -13.93
N GLU A 81 8.09 -1.78 -15.20
CA GLU A 81 7.29 -1.11 -16.24
C GLU A 81 5.92 -1.79 -16.42
N GLU A 82 5.89 -3.10 -16.51
CA GLU A 82 4.65 -3.87 -16.62
C GLU A 82 3.81 -3.78 -15.36
N PHE A 83 4.43 -3.86 -14.19
CA PHE A 83 3.79 -3.68 -12.90
C PHE A 83 3.09 -2.31 -12.80
N ASN A 84 3.79 -1.23 -13.13
CA ASN A 84 3.24 0.12 -13.13
C ASN A 84 2.12 0.29 -14.19
N SER A 85 2.26 -0.33 -15.35
CA SER A 85 1.21 -0.34 -16.38
C SER A 85 -0.06 -1.00 -15.88
N ARG A 86 0.03 -2.13 -15.18
CA ARG A 86 -1.11 -2.80 -14.56
C ARG A 86 -1.77 -1.94 -13.48
N LEU A 87 -0.99 -1.27 -12.63
CA LEU A 87 -1.52 -0.33 -11.63
C LEU A 87 -2.31 0.81 -12.28
N ASN A 88 -1.76 1.40 -13.33
CA ASN A 88 -2.43 2.48 -14.06
C ASN A 88 -3.75 2.02 -14.70
N MET A 89 -3.78 0.81 -15.24
CA MET A 89 -5.02 0.22 -15.78
C MET A 89 -6.07 0.02 -14.69
N LEU A 90 -5.67 -0.51 -13.52
CA LEU A 90 -6.57 -0.69 -12.39
C LEU A 90 -7.11 0.64 -11.88
N ASN A 91 -6.25 1.65 -11.73
CA ASN A 91 -6.67 2.98 -11.29
C ASN A 91 -7.61 3.65 -12.29
N THR A 92 -7.36 3.52 -13.59
CA THR A 92 -8.25 4.02 -14.63
C THR A 92 -9.61 3.35 -14.57
N PHE A 93 -9.65 2.04 -14.37
CA PHE A 93 -10.90 1.27 -14.35
C PHE A 93 -11.71 1.48 -13.07
N PHE A 94 -11.04 1.53 -11.92
CA PHE A 94 -11.71 1.55 -10.61
C PHE A 94 -11.86 2.93 -9.98
N ASN A 95 -11.32 3.99 -10.57
CA ASN A 95 -11.39 5.34 -10.00
C ASN A 95 -12.85 5.79 -9.77
N GLU A 96 -13.73 5.57 -10.73
CA GLU A 96 -15.16 5.92 -10.61
C GLU A 96 -15.92 5.02 -9.62
N GLN A 97 -15.31 3.90 -9.20
CA GLN A 97 -15.84 2.97 -8.22
C GLN A 97 -15.28 3.21 -6.81
N ASP A 98 -14.59 4.32 -6.60
CA ASP A 98 -14.00 4.73 -5.32
C ASP A 98 -12.86 3.82 -4.82
N TYR A 99 -12.08 3.22 -5.73
CA TYR A 99 -10.90 2.44 -5.36
C TYR A 99 -9.62 3.04 -5.94
N TRP A 100 -8.56 2.97 -5.17
CA TRP A 100 -7.23 3.39 -5.56
C TRP A 100 -6.19 2.33 -5.25
N PHE A 101 -5.25 2.12 -6.18
CA PHE A 101 -4.20 1.12 -6.09
C PHE A 101 -2.84 1.81 -6.06
N MET A 102 -2.03 1.40 -5.08
CA MET A 102 -0.62 1.76 -4.98
C MET A 102 0.20 0.48 -4.96
N GLY A 103 1.43 0.52 -5.45
CA GLY A 103 2.24 -0.67 -5.54
C GLY A 103 3.68 -0.46 -5.11
N PHE A 104 4.28 -1.56 -4.65
CA PHE A 104 5.70 -1.67 -4.34
C PHE A 104 6.26 -2.85 -5.15
N HIS A 105 7.00 -2.52 -6.22
CA HIS A 105 7.72 -3.52 -6.98
C HIS A 105 8.97 -3.97 -6.22
N GLN A 106 9.32 -5.25 -6.33
CA GLN A 106 10.47 -5.84 -5.63
C GLN A 106 11.81 -5.16 -5.91
N ASP A 107 11.98 -4.60 -7.11
CA ASP A 107 13.22 -3.93 -7.55
C ASP A 107 13.18 -2.42 -7.35
N HIS A 108 12.06 -1.89 -6.85
CA HIS A 108 11.92 -0.47 -6.68
C HIS A 108 12.52 -0.01 -5.36
N ASP A 109 13.56 0.81 -5.42
CA ASP A 109 14.02 1.62 -4.30
C ASP A 109 12.99 2.73 -4.03
N ALA A 110 11.85 2.35 -3.48
CA ALA A 110 10.82 3.30 -3.12
C ALA A 110 11.32 4.17 -1.96
N LYS A 111 11.87 5.32 -2.32
CA LYS A 111 12.12 6.37 -1.34
C LYS A 111 10.78 7.00 -1.00
N SER A 112 10.39 6.90 0.26
CA SER A 112 9.32 7.74 0.78
C SER A 112 9.70 9.21 0.58
N VAL A 113 8.75 10.04 0.18
CA VAL A 113 8.96 11.49 0.06
C VAL A 113 9.40 12.10 1.41
N VAL A 114 9.11 11.43 2.52
CA VAL A 114 9.43 11.90 3.87
C VAL A 114 10.79 11.37 4.34
N GLU A 115 11.15 10.13 3.99
CA GLU A 115 12.44 9.51 4.28
C GLU A 115 12.71 8.29 3.39
N ASP A 116 13.96 7.84 3.33
CA ASP A 116 14.39 6.64 2.62
C ASP A 116 13.81 5.37 3.29
N VAL A 117 12.55 5.09 3.01
CA VAL A 117 11.93 3.84 3.42
C VAL A 117 11.97 2.88 2.24
N SER A 118 12.91 1.95 2.26
CA SER A 118 12.93 0.83 1.33
C SER A 118 12.05 -0.29 1.87
N PHE A 119 11.31 -0.96 0.98
CA PHE A 119 10.69 -2.22 1.31
C PHE A 119 11.75 -3.32 1.24
N GLU A 120 12.18 -3.80 2.40
CA GLU A 120 12.98 -5.01 2.50
C GLU A 120 12.10 -6.15 3.00
N PRO A 121 11.91 -7.22 2.23
CA PRO A 121 11.18 -8.38 2.71
C PRO A 121 11.90 -8.95 3.93
N ILE A 122 11.16 -9.23 4.98
CA ILE A 122 11.67 -9.81 6.23
C ILE A 122 12.09 -11.26 6.04
N TYR A 123 11.66 -11.89 4.96
CA TYR A 123 11.94 -13.28 4.61
C TYR A 123 12.66 -13.40 3.27
N GLU A 124 13.19 -14.58 2.98
CA GLU A 124 13.95 -14.87 1.76
C GLU A 124 13.11 -14.85 0.47
N GLU A 125 11.79 -14.91 0.57
CA GLU A 125 10.90 -14.85 -0.59
C GLU A 125 10.64 -13.39 -0.97
N VAL A 126 10.93 -13.04 -2.23
CA VAL A 126 10.70 -11.72 -2.80
C VAL A 126 9.33 -11.69 -3.48
N TYR A 127 8.58 -10.62 -3.30
CA TYR A 127 7.28 -10.43 -3.93
C TYR A 127 6.95 -8.95 -4.12
N ASN A 128 6.05 -8.72 -5.07
CA ASN A 128 5.48 -7.41 -5.29
C ASN A 128 4.26 -7.22 -4.39
N MET A 129 4.02 -6.00 -3.92
CA MET A 129 2.79 -5.69 -3.17
C MET A 129 1.93 -4.67 -3.90
N VAL A 130 0.63 -4.90 -3.90
CA VAL A 130 -0.38 -3.93 -4.32
C VAL A 130 -1.30 -3.63 -3.15
N PHE A 131 -1.39 -2.35 -2.78
CA PHE A 131 -2.32 -1.84 -1.78
C PHE A 131 -3.54 -1.29 -2.48
N MET A 132 -4.72 -1.73 -2.10
CA MET A 132 -5.98 -1.17 -2.55
C MET A 132 -6.74 -0.57 -1.37
N GLN A 133 -7.19 0.66 -1.53
CA GLN A 133 -7.96 1.41 -0.53
C GLN A 133 -9.09 2.17 -1.22
N ARG A 134 -10.09 2.61 -0.42
CA ARG A 134 -11.13 3.51 -0.93
C ARG A 134 -10.55 4.90 -1.11
N LEU A 135 -10.79 5.49 -2.27
CA LEU A 135 -10.24 6.80 -2.65
C LEU A 135 -10.75 7.93 -1.73
N GLU A 136 -12.03 7.91 -1.40
CA GLU A 136 -12.63 8.88 -0.46
C GLU A 136 -11.96 8.83 0.92
N GLU A 137 -11.71 7.64 1.45
CA GLU A 137 -11.02 7.47 2.74
C GLU A 137 -9.56 7.94 2.67
N LEU A 138 -8.86 7.68 1.57
CA LEU A 138 -7.50 8.18 1.34
C LEU A 138 -7.45 9.71 1.31
N ASN A 139 -8.34 10.33 0.55
CA ASN A 139 -8.40 11.79 0.45
C ASN A 139 -8.71 12.44 1.79
N LYS A 140 -9.63 11.88 2.55
CA LYS A 140 -9.95 12.34 3.90
C LYS A 140 -8.77 12.18 4.86
N ALA A 141 -8.08 11.05 4.82
CA ALA A 141 -6.89 10.80 5.61
C ALA A 141 -5.76 11.77 5.27
N SER A 142 -5.52 12.02 3.99
CA SER A 142 -4.52 12.99 3.53
C SER A 142 -4.83 14.40 3.99
N GLN A 143 -6.09 14.82 3.96
CA GLN A 143 -6.50 16.13 4.49
C GLN A 143 -6.29 16.24 6.00
N ASN A 144 -6.66 15.21 6.76
CA ASN A 144 -6.43 15.19 8.21
C ASN A 144 -4.94 15.26 8.55
N LEU A 145 -4.08 14.59 7.79
CA LEU A 145 -2.63 14.66 7.97
C LEU A 145 -2.07 16.04 7.65
N ALA A 146 -2.59 16.70 6.61
CA ALA A 146 -2.24 18.09 6.29
C ALA A 146 -2.59 19.04 7.44
N ASP A 147 -3.76 18.88 8.03
CA ASP A 147 -4.27 19.73 9.11
C ASP A 147 -3.42 19.63 10.39
N ILE A 148 -2.78 18.49 10.66
CA ILE A 148 -1.87 18.30 11.80
C ILE A 148 -0.40 18.61 11.48
N GLY A 149 -0.09 19.07 10.25
CA GLY A 149 1.27 19.43 9.86
C GLY A 149 2.16 18.25 9.44
N TYR A 150 1.60 17.10 9.14
CA TYR A 150 2.36 15.90 8.69
C TYR A 150 3.24 16.21 7.47
N TYR A 151 2.71 17.02 6.53
CA TYR A 151 3.40 17.42 5.31
C TYR A 151 4.19 18.71 5.43
N SER A 152 4.45 19.20 6.64
CA SER A 152 5.11 20.49 6.86
C SER A 152 6.53 20.59 6.28
N ASN A 153 7.21 19.46 6.09
CA ASN A 153 8.54 19.38 5.49
C ASN A 153 8.50 19.14 3.97
N TRP A 154 7.32 19.04 3.38
CA TRP A 154 7.15 18.80 1.97
C TRP A 154 7.10 20.11 1.19
N THR A 155 7.60 20.09 -0.04
CA THR A 155 7.38 21.16 -0.98
C THR A 155 5.91 21.19 -1.41
N LYS A 156 5.44 22.34 -1.89
CA LYS A 156 4.08 22.45 -2.42
C LYS A 156 3.84 21.48 -3.60
N GLU A 157 4.85 21.31 -4.46
CA GLU A 157 4.78 20.41 -5.61
C GLU A 157 4.62 18.94 -5.16
N GLU A 158 5.39 18.49 -4.18
CA GLU A 158 5.28 17.15 -3.60
C GLU A 158 3.91 16.91 -2.99
N TYR A 159 3.39 17.88 -2.25
CA TYR A 159 2.06 17.83 -1.65
C TYR A 159 0.95 17.77 -2.71
N ASP A 160 1.01 18.63 -3.72
CA ASP A 160 0.02 18.67 -4.79
C ASP A 160 0.01 17.37 -5.63
N ASN A 161 1.18 16.73 -5.80
CA ASN A 161 1.29 15.45 -6.50
C ASN A 161 0.64 14.28 -5.75
N ILE A 162 0.51 14.36 -4.43
CA ILE A 162 -0.13 13.32 -3.62
C ILE A 162 -1.64 13.50 -3.57
N LEU A 163 -2.10 14.75 -3.60
CA LEU A 163 -3.53 15.06 -3.57
C LEU A 163 -4.23 14.90 -4.92
N ASN A 164 -3.48 14.86 -6.00
CA ASN A 164 -3.97 14.73 -7.37
C ASN A 164 -3.63 13.36 -7.96
#